data_295ba4754cf531b20ab7cd8112e430c8
#
_entry.id   295ba4754cf531b20ab7cd8112e430c8
#
_cell.length_a   1.000
_cell.length_b   1.000
_cell.length_c   1.000
_cell.angle_alpha   90.00
_cell.angle_beta   90.00
_cell.angle_gamma   90.00
#
_symmetry.space_group_name_H-M   'P 1'
#
loop_
_entity.id
_entity.type
_entity.pdbx_description
1 polymer ?
#
loop_
_entity_poly.entity_id
_entity_poly.type
_entity_poly.pdbx_seq_one_letter_code
_entity_poly.pdbx_strand_id
1 'polypeptide(L)'
;MPRKSATPTIFDTKRPPPPDGLPPGAAALWTELCASVDGNYFTSGDMVLLEALCMADHQKRLCDALVLRDGPITGDGAINPAAKLSNQYAATMAALSGKLRLCKSATTRPESAGLKKALHGGTQPWDTDPALQHFFS
;
A
#
# COMPACT_ATOMS: atom_id res chain seq x y z
N MET A 1 -22.77 -26.57 23.72
CA MET A 1 -22.96 -25.48 23.56
C MET A 1 -21.96 -24.62 23.29
N PRO A 2 -21.08 -24.49 23.59
CA PRO A 2 -20.16 -23.50 23.46
C PRO A 2 -19.64 -23.03 22.20
N ARG A 3 -20.05 -23.40 21.19
CA ARG A 3 -19.46 -22.97 20.07
C ARG A 3 -19.64 -21.60 19.82
N LYS A 4 -20.69 -21.04 20.10
CA LYS A 4 -20.95 -19.74 19.68
C LYS A 4 -20.06 -18.77 20.30
N SER A 5 -19.85 -18.84 21.50
CA SER A 5 -19.03 -17.83 22.15
C SER A 5 -17.59 -17.91 21.73
N ALA A 6 -17.17 -19.06 21.30
CA ALA A 6 -15.80 -19.19 20.88
C ALA A 6 -15.50 -18.50 19.58
N THR A 7 -16.52 -18.27 18.79
CA THR A 7 -16.32 -17.74 17.46
C THR A 7 -15.63 -16.37 17.45
N PRO A 8 -16.08 -15.38 18.20
CA PRO A 8 -15.39 -14.09 18.19
C PRO A 8 -13.95 -14.22 18.68
N THR A 9 -13.75 -15.04 19.67
CA THR A 9 -12.41 -15.24 20.19
C THR A 9 -11.49 -15.85 19.14
N ILE A 10 -12.03 -16.75 18.34
CA ILE A 10 -11.24 -17.39 17.30
C ILE A 10 -10.79 -16.36 16.27
N PHE A 11 -11.65 -15.42 15.91
CA PHE A 11 -11.26 -14.39 14.97
C PHE A 11 -10.11 -13.57 15.48
N ASP A 12 -10.15 -13.20 16.74
CA ASP A 12 -9.08 -12.40 17.31
C ASP A 12 -7.77 -13.16 17.33
N THR A 13 -7.84 -14.45 17.58
CA THR A 13 -6.63 -15.23 17.67
C THR A 13 -6.06 -15.63 16.32
N LYS A 14 -6.78 -15.35 15.25
CA LYS A 14 -6.31 -15.72 13.93
C LYS A 14 -5.32 -14.75 13.34
N ARG A 15 -5.08 -13.63 13.98
CA ARG A 15 -4.06 -12.72 13.51
C ARG A 15 -2.70 -13.38 13.67
N PRO A 16 -2.03 -13.66 12.56
CA PRO A 16 -0.77 -14.39 12.64
C PRO A 16 0.34 -13.51 13.17
N PRO A 17 1.29 -14.11 13.88
CA PRO A 17 2.46 -13.36 14.32
C PRO A 17 3.37 -13.09 13.13
N PRO A 18 4.26 -12.10 13.23
CA PRO A 18 5.21 -11.85 12.15
C PRO A 18 6.09 -13.07 11.92
N PRO A 19 6.46 -13.35 10.66
CA PRO A 19 7.40 -14.42 10.40
C PRO A 19 8.73 -14.21 11.09
N ASP A 20 9.37 -15.29 11.46
CA ASP A 20 10.71 -15.22 12.01
C ASP A 20 11.64 -14.63 10.97
N GLY A 21 12.59 -13.87 11.38
CA GLY A 21 13.55 -13.31 10.44
C GLY A 21 13.19 -11.94 9.90
N LEU A 22 11.99 -11.45 10.18
CA LEU A 22 11.67 -10.06 9.82
C LEU A 22 12.42 -9.11 10.75
N PRO A 23 13.01 -8.04 10.20
CA PRO A 23 13.58 -7.00 11.06
C PRO A 23 12.51 -6.38 11.95
N PRO A 24 12.89 -5.80 13.10
CA PRO A 24 11.91 -5.25 14.03
C PRO A 24 10.96 -4.24 13.40
N GLY A 25 11.45 -3.38 12.51
CA GLY A 25 10.57 -2.41 11.84
C GLY A 25 9.57 -3.08 10.93
N ALA A 26 9.98 -4.11 10.21
CA ALA A 26 9.07 -4.85 9.34
C ALA A 26 8.07 -5.65 10.17
N ALA A 27 8.51 -6.23 11.28
CA ALA A 27 7.62 -6.97 12.15
C ALA A 27 6.57 -6.05 12.78
N ALA A 28 6.95 -4.84 13.13
CA ALA A 28 6.02 -3.86 13.68
C ALA A 28 4.94 -3.49 12.66
N LEU A 29 5.33 -3.28 11.40
CA LEU A 29 4.37 -2.99 10.35
C LEU A 29 3.44 -4.17 10.12
N TRP A 30 3.97 -5.38 10.12
CA TRP A 30 3.16 -6.59 10.00
C TRP A 30 2.06 -6.61 11.06
N THR A 31 2.44 -6.40 12.31
CA THR A 31 1.50 -6.41 13.41
C THR A 31 0.45 -5.32 13.26
N GLU A 32 0.87 -4.13 12.85
CA GLU A 32 -0.03 -3.01 12.65
C GLU A 32 -1.04 -3.29 11.53
N LEU A 33 -0.57 -3.81 10.42
CA LEU A 33 -1.45 -4.10 9.30
C LEU A 33 -2.44 -5.21 9.64
N CYS A 34 -1.98 -6.25 10.32
CA CYS A 34 -2.86 -7.32 10.75
C CYS A 34 -3.91 -6.84 11.74
N ALA A 35 -3.55 -5.90 12.59
CA ALA A 35 -4.49 -5.35 13.56
C ALA A 35 -5.52 -4.41 12.90
N SER A 36 -5.20 -3.86 11.74
CA SER A 36 -6.08 -2.92 11.06
C SER A 36 -7.21 -3.57 10.29
N VAL A 37 -7.20 -4.90 10.15
CA VAL A 37 -8.21 -5.64 9.39
C VAL A 37 -8.73 -6.79 10.24
N ASP A 38 -9.80 -7.43 9.73
CA ASP A 38 -10.37 -8.59 10.42
C ASP A 38 -9.37 -9.74 10.45
N GLY A 39 -9.49 -10.60 11.45
CA GLY A 39 -8.59 -11.72 11.61
C GLY A 39 -8.53 -12.66 10.43
N ASN A 40 -9.60 -12.71 9.63
CA ASN A 40 -9.65 -13.57 8.46
C ASN A 40 -9.42 -12.83 7.15
N TYR A 41 -8.98 -11.58 7.21
CA TYR A 41 -8.84 -10.77 6.02
C TYR A 41 -7.80 -11.32 5.06
N PHE A 42 -6.65 -11.73 5.57
CA PHE A 42 -5.56 -12.21 4.74
C PHE A 42 -5.64 -13.73 4.60
N THR A 43 -5.52 -14.21 3.38
CA THR A 43 -5.43 -15.63 3.09
C THR A 43 -3.98 -16.08 3.20
N SER A 44 -3.75 -17.38 3.07
CA SER A 44 -2.38 -17.90 3.10
C SER A 44 -1.52 -17.30 1.97
N GLY A 45 -2.11 -17.11 0.80
CA GLY A 45 -1.38 -16.47 -0.30
C GLY A 45 -1.07 -15.02 -0.01
N ASP A 46 -1.98 -14.34 0.67
CA ASP A 46 -1.77 -12.94 1.04
C ASP A 46 -0.63 -12.78 2.02
N MET A 47 -0.35 -13.78 2.85
CA MET A 47 0.73 -13.69 3.82
C MET A 47 2.08 -13.50 3.16
N VAL A 48 2.30 -14.13 2.02
CA VAL A 48 3.54 -13.98 1.27
C VAL A 48 3.68 -12.54 0.78
N LEU A 49 2.59 -11.99 0.26
CA LEU A 49 2.60 -10.61 -0.23
C LEU A 49 2.75 -9.63 0.93
N LEU A 50 2.15 -9.93 2.06
CA LEU A 50 2.26 -9.07 3.24
C LEU A 50 3.69 -9.03 3.76
N GLU A 51 4.35 -10.17 3.77
CA GLU A 51 5.75 -10.24 4.17
C GLU A 51 6.61 -9.40 3.23
N ALA A 52 6.38 -9.52 1.92
CA ALA A 52 7.10 -8.74 0.94
C ALA A 52 6.85 -7.24 1.12
N LEU A 53 5.62 -6.85 1.43
CA LEU A 53 5.28 -5.45 1.67
C LEU A 53 6.04 -4.91 2.88
N CYS A 54 6.07 -5.66 3.97
CA CYS A 54 6.75 -5.24 5.18
C CYS A 54 8.26 -5.12 4.96
N MET A 55 8.84 -6.04 4.20
CA MET A 55 10.25 -5.95 3.86
C MET A 55 10.55 -4.77 2.96
N ALA A 56 9.68 -4.51 1.97
CA ALA A 56 9.87 -3.37 1.08
C ALA A 56 9.82 -2.06 1.87
N ASP A 57 8.90 -1.95 2.81
CA ASP A 57 8.82 -0.77 3.67
C ASP A 57 10.11 -0.60 4.47
N HIS A 58 10.61 -1.68 5.05
CA HIS A 58 11.83 -1.62 5.85
C HIS A 58 13.01 -1.18 4.99
N GLN A 59 13.17 -1.77 3.80
CA GLN A 59 14.26 -1.42 2.90
C GLN A 59 14.14 0.02 2.42
N LYS A 60 12.90 0.45 2.13
CA LYS A 60 12.69 1.83 1.72
C LYS A 60 13.13 2.81 2.81
N ARG A 61 12.79 2.52 4.07
CA ARG A 61 13.18 3.38 5.18
C ARG A 61 14.69 3.47 5.33
N LEU A 62 15.39 2.37 5.10
CA LEU A 62 16.85 2.40 5.13
C LEU A 62 17.42 3.26 4.01
N CYS A 63 16.85 3.14 2.81
CA CYS A 63 17.27 3.98 1.68
C CYS A 63 16.96 5.45 1.94
N ASP A 64 15.79 5.74 2.49
CA ASP A 64 15.41 7.11 2.82
C ASP A 64 16.37 7.73 3.84
N ALA A 65 16.81 6.95 4.81
CA ALA A 65 17.77 7.44 5.79
C ALA A 65 19.10 7.78 5.13
N LEU A 66 19.54 6.95 4.18
CA LEU A 66 20.76 7.24 3.43
C LEU A 66 20.63 8.50 2.58
N VAL A 67 19.49 8.71 1.97
CA VAL A 67 19.24 9.91 1.18
C VAL A 67 19.21 11.15 2.08
N LEU A 68 18.63 11.03 3.26
CA LEU A 68 18.63 12.14 4.22
C LEU A 68 20.05 12.48 4.66
N ARG A 69 20.88 11.47 4.81
CA ARG A 69 22.26 11.70 5.24
C ARG A 69 23.13 12.28 4.11
N ASP A 70 23.04 11.70 2.92
CA ASP A 70 23.95 11.99 1.82
C ASP A 70 23.37 12.90 0.73
N GLY A 71 22.06 13.11 0.75
CA GLY A 71 21.36 13.89 -0.26
C GLY A 71 20.97 13.08 -1.47
N PRO A 72 20.04 13.59 -2.28
CA PRO A 72 19.58 12.86 -3.48
C PRO A 72 20.59 12.90 -4.63
N ILE A 73 21.53 13.82 -4.58
CA ILE A 73 22.56 13.96 -5.58
C ILE A 73 23.90 13.78 -4.89
N THR A 74 24.73 12.89 -5.45
CA THR A 74 26.06 12.66 -4.88
C THR A 74 27.03 13.77 -5.26
N GLY A 75 28.19 13.76 -4.63
CA GLY A 75 29.16 14.82 -4.84
C GLY A 75 29.66 14.94 -6.27
N ASP A 76 29.55 13.88 -7.06
CA ASP A 76 29.93 13.90 -8.47
C ASP A 76 28.78 14.28 -9.40
N GLY A 77 27.65 14.69 -8.85
CA GLY A 77 26.51 15.13 -9.64
C GLY A 77 25.57 14.02 -10.07
N ALA A 78 25.83 12.78 -9.67
CA ALA A 78 24.99 11.66 -10.04
C ALA A 78 23.84 11.49 -9.05
N ILE A 79 22.80 10.77 -9.46
CA ILE A 79 21.70 10.47 -8.57
C ILE A 79 22.18 9.45 -7.54
N ASN A 80 21.85 9.71 -6.28
CA ASN A 80 22.18 8.77 -5.21
C ASN A 80 21.44 7.44 -5.46
N PRO A 81 22.16 6.32 -5.55
CA PRO A 81 21.51 5.02 -5.78
C PRO A 81 20.43 4.70 -4.74
N ALA A 82 20.60 5.16 -3.51
CA ALA A 82 19.58 4.95 -2.48
C ALA A 82 18.27 5.63 -2.84
N ALA A 83 18.32 6.79 -3.52
CA ALA A 83 17.11 7.48 -3.95
C ALA A 83 16.37 6.66 -5.02
N LYS A 84 17.11 6.04 -5.94
CA LYS A 84 16.50 5.19 -6.95
C LYS A 84 15.87 3.97 -6.31
N LEU A 85 16.57 3.32 -5.39
CA LEU A 85 16.04 2.15 -4.70
C LEU A 85 14.80 2.50 -3.88
N SER A 86 14.81 3.65 -3.21
CA SER A 86 13.65 4.09 -2.45
C SER A 86 12.42 4.21 -3.35
N ASN A 87 12.59 4.77 -4.54
CA ASN A 87 11.49 4.88 -5.49
C ASN A 87 11.01 3.53 -5.98
N GLN A 88 11.92 2.58 -6.20
CA GLN A 88 11.55 1.24 -6.60
C GLN A 88 10.77 0.52 -5.50
N TYR A 89 11.21 0.66 -4.27
CA TYR A 89 10.48 0.08 -3.14
C TYR A 89 9.11 0.73 -2.97
N ALA A 90 9.01 2.04 -3.19
CA ALA A 90 7.72 2.72 -3.11
C ALA A 90 6.76 2.16 -4.16
N ALA A 91 7.23 1.93 -5.38
CA ALA A 91 6.40 1.33 -6.43
C ALA A 91 5.97 -0.09 -6.06
N THR A 92 6.90 -0.87 -5.50
CA THR A 92 6.59 -2.23 -5.05
C THR A 92 5.54 -2.21 -3.95
N MET A 93 5.69 -1.30 -2.98
CA MET A 93 4.73 -1.17 -1.90
C MET A 93 3.35 -0.81 -2.42
N ALA A 94 3.27 0.11 -3.39
CA ALA A 94 2.00 0.50 -3.97
C ALA A 94 1.33 -0.68 -4.66
N ALA A 95 2.09 -1.46 -5.43
CA ALA A 95 1.56 -2.63 -6.10
C ALA A 95 1.08 -3.68 -5.12
N LEU A 96 1.87 -3.97 -4.09
CA LEU A 96 1.51 -4.97 -3.09
C LEU A 96 0.30 -4.53 -2.26
N SER A 97 0.24 -3.24 -1.90
CA SER A 97 -0.90 -2.71 -1.17
C SER A 97 -2.18 -2.84 -1.98
N GLY A 98 -2.10 -2.63 -3.29
CA GLY A 98 -3.24 -2.83 -4.16
C GLY A 98 -3.68 -4.28 -4.20
N LYS A 99 -2.73 -5.20 -4.32
CA LYS A 99 -3.05 -6.63 -4.36
C LYS A 99 -3.64 -7.12 -3.04
N LEU A 100 -3.20 -6.55 -1.93
CA LEU A 100 -3.72 -6.89 -0.61
C LEU A 100 -4.98 -6.09 -0.25
N ARG A 101 -5.38 -5.17 -1.12
CA ARG A 101 -6.57 -4.34 -0.92
C ARG A 101 -6.49 -3.50 0.34
N LEU A 102 -5.33 -2.93 0.58
CA LEU A 102 -5.10 -2.10 1.75
C LEU A 102 -5.35 -0.63 1.50
N CYS A 103 -5.48 -0.21 0.23
CA CYS A 103 -5.74 1.17 -0.09
C CYS A 103 -7.15 1.35 -0.64
N LYS A 104 -7.68 2.56 -0.50
CA LYS A 104 -9.05 2.83 -0.89
C LYS A 104 -9.34 2.58 -2.36
N SER A 105 -8.39 2.91 -3.22
CA SER A 105 -8.60 2.71 -4.65
C SER A 105 -8.77 1.23 -4.99
N ALA A 106 -8.08 0.35 -4.28
CA ALA A 106 -8.17 -1.08 -4.53
C ALA A 106 -9.46 -1.68 -4.01
N THR A 107 -10.13 -1.02 -3.06
CA THR A 107 -11.38 -1.50 -2.52
C THR A 107 -12.61 -0.89 -3.20
N THR A 108 -12.40 0.04 -4.13
CA THR A 108 -13.51 0.65 -4.86
C THR A 108 -14.14 -0.38 -5.78
N ARG A 109 -15.44 -0.54 -5.65
CA ARG A 109 -16.15 -1.51 -6.47
C ARG A 109 -16.36 -0.98 -7.88
N PRO A 110 -16.40 -1.87 -8.87
CA PRO A 110 -16.67 -1.44 -10.25
C PRO A 110 -17.97 -0.67 -10.39
N GLU A 111 -18.97 -1.03 -9.63
CA GLU A 111 -20.26 -0.33 -9.66
C GLU A 111 -20.11 1.12 -9.23
N SER A 112 -19.32 1.36 -8.18
CA SER A 112 -19.10 2.72 -7.72
C SER A 112 -18.35 3.55 -8.74
N ALA A 113 -17.38 2.96 -9.39
CA ALA A 113 -16.62 3.64 -10.43
C ALA A 113 -17.53 3.99 -11.61
N GLY A 114 -18.40 3.06 -11.98
CA GLY A 114 -19.35 3.31 -13.05
C GLY A 114 -20.33 4.41 -12.71
N LEU A 115 -20.77 4.42 -11.46
CA LEU A 115 -21.70 5.44 -11.01
C LEU A 115 -21.08 6.82 -11.07
N LYS A 116 -19.83 6.95 -10.62
CA LYS A 116 -19.13 8.23 -10.69
C LYS A 116 -19.03 8.72 -12.11
N LYS A 117 -18.73 7.83 -13.02
CA LYS A 117 -18.62 8.17 -14.40
C LYS A 117 -19.96 8.67 -14.95
N ALA A 118 -21.04 8.00 -14.57
CA ALA A 118 -22.36 8.41 -15.00
C ALA A 118 -22.75 9.76 -14.42
N LEU A 119 -22.39 10.02 -13.18
CA LEU A 119 -22.72 11.29 -12.54
C LEU A 119 -22.00 12.45 -13.22
N HIS A 120 -20.83 12.20 -13.74
CA HIS A 120 -20.10 13.25 -14.45
C HIS A 120 -20.58 13.39 -15.89
N GLY A 121 -21.53 12.55 -16.31
CA GLY A 121 -22.13 12.66 -17.63
C GLY A 121 -21.19 12.45 -18.77
N GLY A 122 -20.10 11.79 -18.53
CA GLY A 122 -19.10 11.59 -19.57
C GLY A 122 -18.30 12.82 -19.90
N THR A 123 -18.61 13.94 -19.28
CA THR A 123 -17.91 15.19 -19.49
C THR A 123 -16.76 15.30 -18.51
N GLN A 124 -15.60 15.58 -19.02
CA GLN A 124 -14.46 15.82 -18.16
C GLN A 124 -14.51 17.27 -17.68
N PRO A 125 -13.95 17.56 -16.50
CA PRO A 125 -13.97 18.93 -15.99
C PRO A 125 -13.40 19.95 -16.96
N TRP A 126 -12.36 19.56 -17.68
CA TRP A 126 -11.73 20.48 -18.62
C TRP A 126 -12.56 20.66 -19.89
N ASP A 127 -13.49 19.78 -20.17
CA ASP A 127 -14.34 19.91 -21.35
C ASP A 127 -15.38 21.03 -21.19
N THR A 128 -15.72 21.33 -19.95
CA THR A 128 -16.75 22.33 -19.69
C THR A 128 -16.14 23.69 -19.33
N ASP A 129 -14.85 23.78 -19.21
CA ASP A 129 -14.19 25.05 -18.87
C ASP A 129 -13.68 25.72 -20.13
N PRO A 130 -14.29 26.83 -20.55
CA PRO A 130 -13.88 27.51 -21.79
C PRO A 130 -12.42 27.92 -21.77
N ALA A 131 -11.89 28.27 -20.61
CA ALA A 131 -10.50 28.67 -20.52
C ALA A 131 -9.55 27.54 -20.87
N LEU A 132 -9.92 26.31 -20.48
CA LEU A 132 -9.11 25.15 -20.77
C LEU A 132 -9.23 24.68 -22.21
N GLN A 133 -10.35 24.95 -22.85
CA GLN A 133 -10.56 24.55 -24.23
C GLN A 133 -9.60 25.25 -25.20
N HIS A 134 -9.08 26.40 -24.82
CA HIS A 134 -8.06 27.07 -25.61
C HIS A 134 -6.83 26.21 -25.81
N PHE A 135 -6.51 25.38 -24.84
CA PHE A 135 -5.32 24.55 -24.91
C PHE A 135 -5.52 23.30 -25.72
N PHE A 136 -6.76 22.94 -26.02
CA PHE A 136 -7.05 21.69 -26.68
C PHE A 136 -7.69 21.86 -28.06
N SER A 137 -7.94 23.09 -28.46
CA SER A 137 -8.54 23.37 -29.80
C SER A 137 -7.51 23.68 -30.88
#